data_6904958a3baa65584595054909afeeef
#
_entry.id   6904958a3baa65584595054909afeeef
#
_cell.length_a   1.000
_cell.length_b   1.000
_cell.length_c   1.000
_cell.angle_alpha   90.00
_cell.angle_beta   90.00
_cell.angle_gamma   90.00
#
_symmetry.space_group_name_H-M   'P 1'
#
loop_
_entity.id
_entity.type
_entity.pdbx_description
1 polymer ?
#
loop_
_entity_poly.entity_id
_entity_poly.type
_entity_poly.pdbx_seq_one_letter_code
_entity_poly.pdbx_strand_id
1 'polypeptide(L)'
;RRQRQMCIRDSYMAGCRAYATTAGFESVCEAMYLGKPLLMVPAHIEQDCNAYDAARTGAGVVSDEFDLRRLLNFSENYRPDAHFRYWVQSCDRRIMHHIEAAMCLSRYPSPAFPYPCCSLSDVAL
;
A
#
# COMPACT_ATOMS: atom_id res chain seq x y z
N ARG A 1 -20.70 -13.62 10.32
CA ARG A 1 -19.92 -14.43 9.33
C ARG A 1 -18.74 -13.66 8.74
N ARG A 2 -18.89 -12.38 8.30
CA ARG A 2 -17.79 -11.57 7.71
C ARG A 2 -16.59 -11.39 8.63
N GLN A 3 -16.77 -11.01 9.88
CA GLN A 3 -15.67 -10.81 10.85
C GLN A 3 -14.85 -12.08 11.09
N ARG A 4 -15.50 -13.25 11.14
CA ARG A 4 -14.80 -14.53 11.32
C ARG A 4 -13.92 -14.88 10.12
N GLN A 5 -14.37 -14.57 8.89
CA GLN A 5 -13.58 -14.78 7.68
C GLN A 5 -12.38 -13.84 7.58
N MET A 6 -12.53 -12.58 8.00
CA MET A 6 -11.40 -11.63 8.09
C MET A 6 -10.33 -12.14 9.06
N CYS A 7 -10.69 -12.52 10.28
CA CYS A 7 -9.71 -13.03 11.26
C CYS A 7 -8.96 -14.28 10.75
N ILE A 8 -9.62 -15.16 10.01
CA ILE A 8 -8.99 -16.35 9.43
C ILE A 8 -7.98 -15.94 8.34
N ARG A 9 -8.38 -15.05 7.42
CA ARG A 9 -7.49 -14.54 6.37
C ARG A 9 -6.25 -13.87 6.97
N ASP A 10 -6.45 -13.00 7.96
CA ASP A 10 -5.38 -12.26 8.62
C ASP A 10 -4.39 -13.20 9.33
N SER A 11 -4.89 -14.24 9.99
CA SER A 11 -4.05 -15.29 10.60
C SER A 11 -3.18 -16.00 9.55
N TYR A 12 -3.76 -16.39 8.41
CA TYR A 12 -3.01 -17.04 7.35
C TYR A 12 -1.99 -16.10 6.71
N MET A 13 -2.36 -14.85 6.46
CA MET A 13 -1.45 -13.86 5.92
C MET A 13 -0.30 -13.57 6.88
N ALA A 14 -0.58 -13.42 8.17
CA ALA A 14 0.47 -13.21 9.18
C ALA A 14 1.44 -14.41 9.28
N GLY A 15 0.92 -15.62 9.16
CA GLY A 15 1.71 -16.86 9.26
C GLY A 15 2.40 -17.31 7.97
N CYS A 16 2.02 -16.80 6.80
CA CYS A 16 2.57 -17.25 5.53
C CYS A 16 4.00 -16.73 5.31
N ARG A 17 4.79 -17.47 4.52
CA ARG A 17 6.14 -17.06 4.11
C ARG A 17 6.11 -16.04 2.97
N ALA A 18 5.14 -16.14 2.09
CA ALA A 18 4.95 -15.31 0.90
C ALA A 18 3.47 -15.27 0.54
N TYR A 19 3.03 -14.26 -0.19
CA TYR A 19 1.63 -14.04 -0.49
C TYR A 19 1.41 -13.77 -1.99
N ALA A 20 0.46 -14.48 -2.60
CA ALA A 20 0.06 -14.27 -3.99
C ALA A 20 -1.36 -13.70 -4.05
N THR A 21 -1.57 -12.66 -4.87
CA THR A 21 -2.83 -11.93 -4.93
C THR A 21 -3.08 -11.33 -6.31
N THR A 22 -4.32 -10.97 -6.60
CA THR A 22 -4.70 -10.15 -7.76
C THR A 22 -4.39 -8.66 -7.59
N ALA A 23 -3.61 -8.30 -6.58
CA ALA A 23 -3.23 -6.91 -6.29
C ALA A 23 -4.40 -5.97 -5.90
N GLY A 24 -5.42 -6.47 -5.21
CA GLY A 24 -6.41 -5.62 -4.56
C GLY A 24 -5.74 -4.76 -3.49
N PHE A 25 -6.13 -3.48 -3.40
CA PHE A 25 -5.49 -2.47 -2.54
C PHE A 25 -5.27 -2.94 -1.10
N GLU A 26 -6.33 -3.41 -0.43
CA GLU A 26 -6.23 -3.88 0.96
C GLU A 26 -5.21 -5.01 1.12
N SER A 27 -5.27 -6.02 0.26
CA SER A 27 -4.39 -7.19 0.34
C SER A 27 -2.93 -6.85 0.14
N VAL A 28 -2.63 -5.91 -0.76
CA VAL A 28 -1.27 -5.42 -1.01
C VAL A 28 -0.77 -4.65 0.20
N CYS A 29 -1.55 -3.70 0.72
CA CYS A 29 -1.16 -2.90 1.88
C CYS A 29 -0.96 -3.75 3.13
N GLU A 30 -1.83 -4.72 3.39
CA GLU A 30 -1.71 -5.64 4.52
C GLU A 30 -0.44 -6.50 4.42
N ALA A 31 -0.16 -7.05 3.24
CA ALA A 31 1.04 -7.85 3.02
C ALA A 31 2.32 -7.01 3.17
N MET A 32 2.35 -5.79 2.64
CA MET A 32 3.47 -4.85 2.82
C MET A 32 3.67 -4.49 4.29
N TYR A 33 2.59 -4.22 5.02
CA TYR A 33 2.63 -3.93 6.46
C TYR A 33 3.19 -5.10 7.26
N LEU A 34 2.83 -6.33 6.89
CA LEU A 34 3.32 -7.56 7.50
C LEU A 34 4.72 -7.97 7.01
N GLY A 35 5.28 -7.24 6.03
CA GLY A 35 6.58 -7.53 5.45
C GLY A 35 6.61 -8.84 4.65
N LYS A 36 5.52 -9.17 3.95
CA LYS A 36 5.42 -10.39 3.15
C LYS A 36 5.80 -10.13 1.69
N PRO A 37 6.68 -10.94 1.09
CA PRO A 37 6.95 -10.85 -0.34
C PRO A 37 5.70 -11.20 -1.15
N LEU A 38 5.44 -10.42 -2.21
CA LEU A 38 4.23 -10.47 -3.01
C LEU A 38 4.49 -11.04 -4.40
N LEU A 39 3.56 -11.87 -4.87
CA LEU A 39 3.32 -12.10 -6.30
C LEU A 39 1.97 -11.48 -6.65
N MET A 40 1.97 -10.54 -7.59
CA MET A 40 0.81 -9.78 -8.00
C MET A 40 0.43 -10.14 -9.44
N VAL A 41 -0.82 -10.62 -9.61
CA VAL A 41 -1.41 -10.99 -10.90
C VAL A 41 -2.66 -10.16 -11.10
N PRO A 42 -2.53 -8.90 -11.57
CA PRO A 42 -3.65 -7.98 -11.71
C PRO A 42 -4.64 -8.46 -12.78
N ALA A 43 -5.93 -8.24 -12.57
CA ALA A 43 -7.00 -8.61 -13.47
C ALA A 43 -7.72 -7.39 -14.10
N HIS A 44 -7.46 -6.18 -13.61
CA HIS A 44 -8.02 -4.94 -14.12
C HIS A 44 -7.16 -3.72 -13.71
N ILE A 45 -7.43 -2.58 -14.35
CA ILE A 45 -6.58 -1.38 -14.30
C ILE A 45 -6.26 -0.87 -12.88
N GLU A 46 -7.18 -0.93 -11.93
CA GLU A 46 -6.90 -0.54 -10.54
C GLU A 46 -5.83 -1.44 -9.92
N GLN A 47 -5.93 -2.74 -10.17
CA GLN A 47 -4.97 -3.71 -9.66
C GLN A 47 -3.60 -3.58 -10.35
N ASP A 48 -3.58 -3.19 -11.63
CA ASP A 48 -2.34 -2.85 -12.33
C ASP A 48 -1.62 -1.68 -11.66
N CYS A 49 -2.35 -0.61 -11.30
CA CYS A 49 -1.79 0.53 -10.58
C CYS A 49 -1.23 0.11 -9.22
N ASN A 50 -1.98 -0.65 -8.44
CA ASN A 50 -1.54 -1.13 -7.13
C ASN A 50 -0.31 -2.04 -7.23
N ALA A 51 -0.28 -2.94 -8.21
CA ALA A 51 0.83 -3.85 -8.47
C ALA A 51 2.09 -3.08 -8.89
N TYR A 52 1.94 -2.09 -9.76
CA TYR A 52 3.03 -1.23 -10.20
C TYR A 52 3.65 -0.46 -9.02
N ASP A 53 2.84 0.16 -8.19
CA ASP A 53 3.32 0.92 -7.04
C ASP A 53 4.02 0.01 -6.02
N ALA A 54 3.44 -1.14 -5.69
CA ALA A 54 4.04 -2.09 -4.77
C ALA A 54 5.37 -2.67 -5.32
N ALA A 55 5.45 -2.97 -6.61
CA ALA A 55 6.68 -3.46 -7.23
C ALA A 55 7.81 -2.43 -7.19
N ARG A 56 7.50 -1.14 -7.38
CA ARG A 56 8.49 -0.04 -7.27
C ARG A 56 9.11 0.10 -5.89
N THR A 57 8.38 -0.26 -4.85
CA THR A 57 8.93 -0.27 -3.47
C THR A 57 9.72 -1.55 -3.16
N GLY A 58 9.81 -2.48 -4.10
CA GLY A 58 10.45 -3.78 -3.88
C GLY A 58 9.61 -4.76 -3.07
N ALA A 59 8.31 -4.50 -2.85
CA ALA A 59 7.45 -5.36 -2.06
C ALA A 59 7.11 -6.68 -2.76
N GLY A 60 7.20 -6.73 -4.09
CA GLY A 60 6.82 -7.93 -4.83
C GLY A 60 7.16 -7.88 -6.31
N VAL A 61 6.73 -8.91 -7.01
CA VAL A 61 6.85 -9.06 -8.46
C VAL A 61 5.48 -9.12 -9.11
N VAL A 62 5.38 -8.55 -10.31
CA VAL A 62 4.17 -8.61 -11.15
C VAL A 62 4.32 -9.73 -12.16
N SER A 63 3.24 -10.46 -12.43
CA SER A 63 3.18 -11.55 -13.39
C SER A 63 1.80 -11.64 -14.03
N ASP A 64 1.72 -12.25 -15.20
CA ASP A 64 0.44 -12.52 -15.88
C ASP A 64 -0.25 -13.79 -15.34
N GLU A 65 0.48 -14.59 -14.57
CA GLU A 65 -0.03 -15.84 -13.98
C GLU A 65 0.51 -16.06 -12.56
N PHE A 66 -0.16 -16.92 -11.79
CA PHE A 66 0.23 -17.30 -10.44
C PHE A 66 1.40 -18.30 -10.44
N ASP A 67 2.58 -17.85 -10.90
CA ASP A 67 3.82 -18.62 -10.84
C ASP A 67 4.43 -18.61 -9.44
N LEU A 68 4.12 -19.67 -8.67
CA LEU A 68 4.63 -19.80 -7.30
C LEU A 68 6.15 -20.01 -7.24
N ARG A 69 6.78 -20.52 -8.30
CA ARG A 69 8.26 -20.65 -8.34
C ARG A 69 8.90 -19.27 -8.38
N ARG A 70 8.34 -18.37 -9.19
CA ARG A 70 8.77 -16.97 -9.25
C ARG A 70 8.65 -16.27 -7.89
N LEU A 71 7.54 -16.51 -7.18
CA LEU A 71 7.33 -15.98 -5.84
C LEU A 71 8.36 -16.53 -4.83
N LEU A 72 8.60 -17.83 -4.85
CA LEU A 72 9.57 -18.46 -3.93
C LEU A 72 10.98 -17.96 -4.18
N ASN A 73 11.42 -17.89 -5.43
CA ASN A 73 12.72 -17.35 -5.80
C ASN A 73 12.89 -15.89 -5.36
N PHE A 74 11.86 -15.07 -5.56
CA PHE A 74 11.84 -13.69 -5.07
C PHE A 74 11.95 -13.62 -3.54
N SER A 75 11.23 -14.50 -2.84
CA SER A 75 11.18 -14.53 -1.38
C SER A 75 12.53 -14.87 -0.71
N GLU A 76 13.45 -15.54 -1.39
CA GLU A 76 14.76 -15.91 -0.86
C GLU A 76 15.65 -14.69 -0.57
N ASN A 77 15.57 -13.68 -1.41
CA ASN A 77 16.36 -12.46 -1.31
C ASN A 77 15.56 -11.26 -0.82
N TYR A 78 14.28 -11.44 -0.52
CA TYR A 78 13.39 -10.38 -0.08
C TYR A 78 13.81 -9.81 1.26
N ARG A 79 13.79 -8.48 1.35
CA ARG A 79 13.98 -7.74 2.60
C ARG A 79 12.77 -6.82 2.80
N PRO A 80 12.02 -6.98 3.91
CA PRO A 80 10.87 -6.11 4.18
C PRO A 80 11.31 -4.65 4.35
N ASP A 81 10.58 -3.75 3.71
CA ASP A 81 10.77 -2.32 3.92
C ASP A 81 10.04 -1.87 5.21
N ALA A 82 10.82 -1.40 6.17
CA ALA A 82 10.28 -0.87 7.43
C ALA A 82 9.60 0.51 7.24
N HIS A 83 9.91 1.25 6.18
CA HIS A 83 9.36 2.59 5.93
C HIS A 83 7.85 2.55 5.74
N PHE A 84 7.32 1.57 4.99
CA PHE A 84 5.88 1.44 4.78
C PHE A 84 5.13 1.23 6.10
N ARG A 85 5.63 0.36 6.97
CA ARG A 85 5.04 0.14 8.30
C ARG A 85 5.06 1.40 9.15
N TYR A 86 6.17 2.11 9.18
CA TYR A 86 6.30 3.36 9.90
C TYR A 86 5.35 4.44 9.35
N TRP A 87 5.25 4.55 8.02
CA TRP A 87 4.33 5.46 7.35
C TRP A 87 2.88 5.18 7.76
N VAL A 88 2.44 3.91 7.70
CA VAL A 88 1.08 3.50 8.12
C VAL A 88 0.82 3.84 9.58
N GLN A 89 1.77 3.58 10.48
CA GLN A 89 1.64 3.90 11.91
C GLN A 89 1.58 5.39 12.22
N SER A 90 1.99 6.23 11.29
CA SER A 90 1.92 7.70 11.41
C SER A 90 0.77 8.33 10.64
N CYS A 91 -0.03 7.54 9.90
CA CYS A 91 -1.07 8.03 9.01
C CYS A 91 -2.16 8.84 9.73
N ASP A 92 -2.61 8.40 10.89
CA ASP A 92 -3.60 9.09 11.70
C ASP A 92 -3.20 10.53 11.98
N ARG A 93 -1.97 10.74 12.45
CA ARG A 93 -1.41 12.05 12.77
C ARG A 93 -1.29 12.93 11.52
N ARG A 94 -0.85 12.35 10.39
CA ARG A 94 -0.73 13.06 9.11
C ARG A 94 -2.11 13.48 8.58
N ILE A 95 -3.08 12.58 8.60
CA ILE A 95 -4.45 12.87 8.17
C ILE A 95 -5.06 13.98 9.03
N MET A 96 -4.94 13.88 10.36
CA MET A 96 -5.45 14.91 11.26
C MET A 96 -4.81 16.28 11.01
N HIS A 97 -3.49 16.32 10.81
CA HIS A 97 -2.78 17.55 10.48
C HIS A 97 -3.33 18.20 9.19
N HIS A 98 -3.55 17.41 8.14
CA HIS A 98 -4.11 17.93 6.88
C HIS A 98 -5.57 18.39 7.02
N ILE A 99 -6.37 17.67 7.81
CA ILE A 99 -7.76 18.08 8.10
C ILE A 99 -7.77 19.42 8.86
N GLU A 100 -6.96 19.55 9.91
CA GLU A 100 -6.85 20.78 10.69
C GLU A 100 -6.38 21.96 9.84
N ALA A 101 -5.36 21.76 9.00
CA ALA A 101 -4.88 22.76 8.07
C ALA A 101 -5.98 23.20 7.07
N ALA A 102 -6.72 22.26 6.50
CA ALA A 102 -7.82 22.56 5.58
C ALA A 102 -8.96 23.30 6.31
N MET A 103 -9.28 22.95 7.54
CA MET A 103 -10.28 23.66 8.35
C MET A 103 -9.85 25.09 8.70
N CYS A 104 -8.57 25.31 8.98
CA CYS A 104 -8.04 26.65 9.21
C CYS A 104 -8.13 27.52 7.94
N LEU A 105 -7.80 26.97 6.78
CA LEU A 105 -7.92 27.67 5.50
C LEU A 105 -9.38 28.00 5.15
N SER A 106 -10.34 27.16 5.49
CA SER A 106 -11.76 27.40 5.20
C SER A 106 -12.38 28.49 6.08
N ARG A 107 -11.79 28.82 7.23
CA ARG A 107 -12.25 29.89 8.13
C ARG A 107 -11.87 31.29 7.65
N TYR A 108 -10.95 31.39 6.70
CA TYR A 108 -10.57 32.65 6.10
C TYR A 108 -10.89 32.61 4.60
N PRO A 109 -12.11 33.08 4.17
CA PRO A 109 -12.39 33.21 2.77
C PRO A 109 -11.49 34.35 2.20
N SER A 110 -10.36 33.98 1.66
CA SER A 110 -9.50 34.91 0.94
C SER A 110 -10.01 35.04 -0.50
N PRO A 111 -10.33 36.24 -0.98
CA PRO A 111 -10.61 36.45 -2.39
C PRO A 111 -9.27 36.33 -3.14
N ALA A 112 -9.18 35.37 -4.01
CA ALA A 112 -8.06 35.08 -4.89
C ALA A 112 -6.87 34.34 -4.24
N PHE A 113 -6.99 33.03 -4.18
CA PHE A 113 -5.82 32.17 -4.14
C PHE A 113 -5.54 31.61 -5.54
N PRO A 114 -4.43 31.92 -6.18
CA PRO A 114 -3.86 31.03 -7.17
C PRO A 114 -3.30 29.85 -6.36
N TYR A 115 -3.98 28.70 -6.40
CA TYR A 115 -3.40 27.46 -5.90
C TYR A 115 -2.09 27.22 -6.64
N PRO A 116 -0.92 27.23 -5.97
CA PRO A 116 0.18 26.51 -6.55
C PRO A 116 -0.28 25.04 -6.51
N CYS A 117 -0.43 24.42 -7.69
CA CYS A 117 -0.49 22.98 -7.79
C CYS A 117 0.65 22.47 -6.89
N CYS A 118 0.31 21.78 -5.80
CA CYS A 118 1.28 20.97 -5.09
C CYS A 118 1.89 20.04 -6.12
N SER A 119 3.10 20.32 -6.54
CA SER A 119 3.83 19.42 -7.41
C SER A 119 3.99 18.14 -6.62
N LEU A 120 3.71 17.02 -7.24
CA LEU A 120 3.90 15.67 -6.68
C LEU A 120 5.35 15.41 -6.19
N SER A 121 6.26 16.38 -6.36
CA SER A 121 7.63 16.38 -5.86
C SER A 121 7.76 16.62 -4.35
N ASP A 122 6.72 17.12 -3.65
CA ASP A 122 6.77 17.42 -2.22
C ASP A 122 6.25 16.28 -1.34
N VAL A 123 5.82 15.18 -1.93
CA VAL A 123 5.56 13.92 -1.22
C VAL A 123 6.87 13.14 -1.22
N ALA A 124 7.81 13.55 -0.39
CA ALA A 124 8.96 12.71 -0.05
C ALA A 124 8.42 11.45 0.63
N LEU A 125 8.52 10.33 -0.07
CA LEU A 125 8.34 8.97 0.43
C LEU A 125 9.39 8.65 1.49
#